data_ee425f315eb07f991bd89229bf8781ba
#
_entry.id   ee425f315eb07f991bd89229bf8781ba
#
_cell.length_a   1.000
_cell.length_b   1.000
_cell.length_c   1.000
_cell.angle_alpha   90.00
_cell.angle_beta   90.00
_cell.angle_gamma   90.00
#
_symmetry.space_group_name_H-M   'P 1'
#
loop_
_entity.id
_entity.type
_entity.pdbx_description
1 polymer ?
#
loop_
_entity_poly.entity_id
_entity_poly.type
_entity_poly.pdbx_seq_one_letter_code
_entity_poly.pdbx_strand_id
1 'polypeptide(L)'
;MSALAKPADWVDSPPLAPEGPVLDLDHLERMTLGERELEREVLMLFAQQSADLLARLEKLPREGASLAHTLKGSARGIGAFAVADAADDLERRLRQGLPVTAEVAVLAQAIGSAQAAIDERLQAL
;
A
#
# COMPACT_ATOMS: atom_id res chain seq x y z
N MET A 1 31.01 -13.71 -16.28
CA MET A 1 30.78 -13.04 -16.14
C MET A 1 30.21 -12.57 -15.88
N SER A 2 30.14 -12.96 -15.83
CA SER A 2 29.62 -12.31 -15.53
C SER A 2 28.96 -12.00 -15.14
N ALA A 3 28.91 -12.38 -15.14
CA ALA A 3 28.35 -11.87 -14.82
C ALA A 3 27.75 -11.65 -14.44
N LEU A 4 27.77 -12.13 -14.52
CA LEU A 4 27.27 -11.69 -14.14
C LEU A 4 26.69 -11.34 -13.71
N ALA A 5 26.76 -11.77 -13.75
CA ALA A 5 26.29 -11.19 -13.31
C ALA A 5 25.64 -10.89 -12.93
N LYS A 6 25.50 -11.14 -12.85
CA LYS A 6 24.94 -10.60 -12.50
C LYS A 6 24.35 -10.13 -12.04
N PRO A 7 24.45 -10.41 -12.08
CA PRO A 7 23.89 -9.80 -11.59
C PRO A 7 23.23 -9.29 -11.26
N ALA A 8 23.25 -9.65 -11.41
CA ALA A 8 22.76 -8.99 -11.04
C ALA A 8 22.15 -8.70 -10.78
N ASP A 9 22.13 -9.08 -10.91
CA ASP A 9 21.72 -8.62 -10.67
C ASP A 9 21.19 -8.40 -10.19
N TRP A 10 21.27 -8.88 -10.34
CA TRP A 10 20.97 -8.50 -9.91
C TRP A 10 20.36 -8.10 -9.31
N VAL A 11 20.40 -8.32 -9.30
CA VAL A 11 19.94 -7.82 -8.68
C VAL A 11 19.49 -7.48 -8.23
N ASP A 12 19.44 -7.81 -8.27
CA ASP A 12 19.05 -7.34 -7.85
C ASP A 12 18.35 -6.79 -7.63
N SER A 13 18.23 -7.07 -7.59
CA SER A 13 17.61 -6.39 -7.39
C SER A 13 16.91 -5.93 -7.04
N PRO A 14 16.73 -5.66 -7.25
CA PRO A 14 16.02 -5.16 -6.58
C PRO A 14 15.11 -5.30 -6.02
N PRO A 15 15.25 -5.62 -5.52
CA PRO A 15 14.04 -5.81 -5.04
C PRO A 15 13.30 -4.63 -4.89
N LEU A 16 12.65 -4.38 -5.74
CA LEU A 16 11.76 -3.31 -5.77
C LEU A 16 10.44 -3.72 -5.20
N ALA A 17 10.24 -5.03 -5.10
CA ALA A 17 9.04 -5.53 -4.43
C ALA A 17 9.23 -5.40 -2.93
N PRO A 18 8.24 -4.93 -2.18
CA PRO A 18 8.35 -4.87 -0.74
C PRO A 18 8.53 -6.28 -0.19
N GLU A 19 9.25 -6.35 0.90
CA GLU A 19 9.42 -7.64 1.57
C GLU A 19 8.14 -8.00 2.28
N GLY A 20 7.82 -9.27 2.26
CA GLY A 20 6.63 -9.77 2.90
C GLY A 20 5.41 -9.72 1.97
N PRO A 21 4.28 -10.19 2.47
CA PRO A 21 3.07 -10.27 1.66
C PRO A 21 2.46 -8.90 1.42
N VAL A 22 1.72 -8.79 0.33
CA VAL A 22 0.99 -7.58 0.01
C VAL A 22 -0.04 -7.26 1.08
N LEU A 23 -0.64 -8.29 1.66
CA LEU A 23 -1.59 -8.17 2.75
C LEU A 23 -1.16 -9.17 3.82
N ASP A 24 -0.86 -8.66 5.02
CA ASP A 24 -0.41 -9.51 6.13
C ASP A 24 -1.63 -10.12 6.80
N LEU A 25 -1.93 -11.37 6.45
CA LEU A 25 -3.14 -12.03 6.94
C LEU A 25 -3.09 -12.31 8.44
N ASP A 26 -1.91 -12.57 8.99
CA ASP A 26 -1.78 -12.77 10.44
C ASP A 26 -2.12 -11.50 11.20
N HIS A 27 -1.62 -10.37 10.71
CA HIS A 27 -1.94 -9.08 11.30
C HIS A 27 -3.44 -8.79 11.20
N LEU A 28 -4.01 -9.04 10.02
CA LEU A 28 -5.43 -8.81 9.78
C LEU A 28 -6.28 -9.67 10.72
N GLU A 29 -5.89 -10.93 10.90
CA GLU A 29 -6.63 -11.83 11.77
C GLU A 29 -6.61 -11.33 13.21
N ARG A 30 -5.46 -10.85 13.68
CA ARG A 30 -5.37 -10.28 15.03
C ARG A 30 -6.24 -9.04 15.19
N MET A 31 -6.26 -8.20 14.15
CA MET A 31 -7.04 -6.96 14.19
C MET A 31 -8.54 -7.21 14.19
N THR A 32 -8.97 -8.30 13.56
CA THR A 32 -10.39 -8.63 13.46
C THR A 32 -10.80 -9.73 14.43
N LEU A 33 -9.89 -10.12 15.35
CA LEU A 33 -10.17 -11.13 16.38
C LEU A 33 -10.60 -12.46 15.79
N GLY A 34 -10.16 -12.75 14.56
CA GLY A 34 -10.52 -13.97 13.88
C GLY A 34 -11.95 -14.04 13.36
N GLU A 35 -12.68 -12.94 13.41
CA GLU A 35 -14.07 -12.90 12.97
C GLU A 35 -14.15 -12.62 11.48
N ARG A 36 -14.71 -13.56 10.74
CA ARG A 36 -14.77 -13.47 9.29
C ARG A 36 -15.59 -12.29 8.80
N GLU A 37 -16.72 -12.04 9.44
CA GLU A 37 -17.59 -10.95 9.04
C GLU A 37 -16.91 -9.60 9.22
N LEU A 38 -16.21 -9.45 10.33
CA LEU A 38 -15.48 -8.23 10.59
C LEU A 38 -14.34 -8.07 9.60
N GLU A 39 -13.63 -9.16 9.32
CA GLU A 39 -12.55 -9.12 8.33
C GLU A 39 -13.08 -8.68 6.96
N ARG A 40 -14.20 -9.26 6.53
CA ARG A 40 -14.82 -8.90 5.26
C ARG A 40 -15.15 -7.41 5.22
N GLU A 41 -15.72 -6.91 6.30
CA GLU A 41 -16.15 -5.53 6.36
C GLU A 41 -14.98 -4.56 6.29
N VAL A 42 -13.92 -4.80 7.09
CA VAL A 42 -12.78 -3.89 7.07
C VAL A 42 -12.03 -3.93 5.75
N LEU A 43 -11.97 -5.10 5.09
CA LEU A 43 -11.31 -5.20 3.79
C LEU A 43 -12.09 -4.43 2.72
N MET A 44 -13.42 -4.55 2.72
CA MET A 44 -14.23 -3.83 1.76
C MET A 44 -14.14 -2.33 1.97
N LEU A 45 -14.14 -1.89 3.22
CA LEU A 45 -14.01 -0.47 3.54
C LEU A 45 -12.65 0.06 3.11
N PHE A 46 -11.58 -0.69 3.36
CA PHE A 46 -10.26 -0.24 2.95
C PHE A 46 -10.13 -0.17 1.43
N ALA A 47 -10.67 -1.18 0.72
CA ALA A 47 -10.61 -1.16 -0.73
C ALA A 47 -11.28 0.08 -1.29
N GLN A 48 -12.43 0.46 -0.76
CA GLN A 48 -13.14 1.65 -1.20
C GLN A 48 -12.40 2.93 -0.80
N GLN A 49 -11.97 3.00 0.45
CA GLN A 49 -11.28 4.17 0.96
C GLN A 49 -9.97 4.43 0.20
N SER A 50 -9.19 3.38 -0.03
CA SER A 50 -7.90 3.56 -0.71
C SER A 50 -8.07 4.03 -2.14
N ALA A 51 -9.09 3.52 -2.83
CA ALA A 51 -9.37 3.98 -4.19
C ALA A 51 -9.79 5.45 -4.21
N ASP A 52 -10.65 5.85 -3.27
CA ASP A 52 -11.11 7.24 -3.19
C ASP A 52 -9.96 8.18 -2.84
N LEU A 53 -9.13 7.80 -1.86
CA LEU A 53 -8.01 8.64 -1.45
C LEU A 53 -6.98 8.77 -2.56
N LEU A 54 -6.71 7.68 -3.28
CA LEU A 54 -5.78 7.75 -4.40
C LEU A 54 -6.29 8.71 -5.48
N ALA A 55 -7.56 8.61 -5.84
CA ALA A 55 -8.14 9.49 -6.86
C ALA A 55 -7.99 10.96 -6.45
N ARG A 56 -8.19 11.26 -5.17
CA ARG A 56 -8.03 12.62 -4.67
C ARG A 56 -6.56 13.05 -4.67
N LEU A 57 -5.67 12.16 -4.24
CA LEU A 57 -4.24 12.46 -4.19
C LEU A 57 -3.64 12.68 -5.58
N GLU A 58 -4.17 11.99 -6.59
CA GLU A 58 -3.69 12.18 -7.97
C GLU A 58 -3.94 13.58 -8.48
N LYS A 59 -4.87 14.30 -7.89
CA LYS A 59 -5.13 15.70 -8.24
C LYS A 59 -4.26 16.67 -7.47
N LEU A 60 -3.39 16.17 -6.60
CA LEU A 60 -2.44 16.94 -5.80
C LEU A 60 -3.13 18.08 -5.06
N PRO A 61 -4.13 17.77 -4.21
CA PRO A 61 -4.86 18.82 -3.51
C PRO A 61 -4.01 19.43 -2.39
N ARG A 62 -4.46 20.58 -1.89
CA ARG A 62 -3.76 21.25 -0.81
C ARG A 62 -3.66 20.37 0.43
N GLU A 63 -4.69 19.58 0.69
CA GLU A 63 -4.73 18.69 1.86
C GLU A 63 -4.08 17.32 1.59
N GLY A 64 -3.25 17.23 0.54
CA GLY A 64 -2.66 15.95 0.14
C GLY A 64 -1.90 15.24 1.24
N ALA A 65 -1.10 16.00 2.03
CA ALA A 65 -0.34 15.37 3.12
C ALA A 65 -1.26 14.74 4.16
N SER A 66 -2.38 15.40 4.48
CA SER A 66 -3.35 14.85 5.43
C SER A 66 -4.03 13.61 4.88
N LEU A 67 -4.34 13.60 3.59
CA LEU A 67 -4.95 12.43 2.95
C LEU A 67 -3.98 11.25 2.96
N ALA A 68 -2.71 11.50 2.65
CA ALA A 68 -1.69 10.46 2.69
C ALA A 68 -1.51 9.92 4.11
N HIS A 69 -1.56 10.80 5.11
CA HIS A 69 -1.46 10.39 6.50
C HIS A 69 -2.61 9.46 6.89
N THR A 70 -3.84 9.81 6.50
CA THR A 70 -5.01 8.98 6.76
C THR A 70 -4.86 7.60 6.11
N LEU A 71 -4.43 7.59 4.86
CA LEU A 71 -4.23 6.33 4.14
C LEU A 71 -3.18 5.46 4.81
N LYS A 72 -2.08 6.08 5.25
CA LYS A 72 -1.01 5.38 5.95
C LYS A 72 -1.56 4.66 7.18
N GLY A 73 -2.34 5.36 8.00
CA GLY A 73 -2.90 4.76 9.21
C GLY A 73 -3.85 3.61 8.91
N SER A 74 -4.74 3.79 7.94
CA SER A 74 -5.68 2.74 7.55
C SER A 74 -4.95 1.51 7.02
N ALA A 75 -3.93 1.73 6.18
CA ALA A 75 -3.18 0.62 5.60
C ALA A 75 -2.44 -0.17 6.67
N ARG A 76 -1.84 0.52 7.64
CA ARG A 76 -1.17 -0.16 8.74
C ARG A 76 -2.16 -0.98 9.56
N GLY A 77 -3.36 -0.46 9.74
CA GLY A 77 -4.37 -1.14 10.53
C GLY A 77 -4.76 -2.50 9.98
N ILE A 78 -4.84 -2.61 8.65
CA ILE A 78 -5.27 -3.88 8.04
C ILE A 78 -4.11 -4.75 7.55
N GLY A 79 -2.88 -4.31 7.73
CA GLY A 79 -1.73 -5.12 7.31
C GLY A 79 -1.29 -4.90 5.87
N ALA A 80 -1.71 -3.81 5.22
CA ALA A 80 -1.26 -3.46 3.87
C ALA A 80 -0.03 -2.56 3.98
N PHE A 81 1.08 -3.13 4.42
CA PHE A 81 2.25 -2.34 4.81
C PHE A 81 2.95 -1.67 3.63
N ALA A 82 2.90 -2.25 2.43
CA ALA A 82 3.47 -1.60 1.27
C ALA A 82 2.72 -0.32 0.92
N VAL A 83 1.39 -0.34 1.07
CA VAL A 83 0.58 0.87 0.88
C VAL A 83 0.94 1.89 1.95
N ALA A 84 1.10 1.43 3.20
CA ALA A 84 1.44 2.33 4.31
C ALA A 84 2.79 3.00 4.07
N ASP A 85 3.80 2.24 3.62
CA ASP A 85 5.12 2.80 3.36
C ASP A 85 5.09 3.80 2.22
N ALA A 86 4.36 3.48 1.15
CA ALA A 86 4.25 4.40 0.01
C ALA A 86 3.53 5.68 0.42
N ALA A 87 2.48 5.56 1.25
CA ALA A 87 1.75 6.73 1.74
C ALA A 87 2.63 7.58 2.66
N ASP A 88 3.46 6.93 3.47
CA ASP A 88 4.38 7.64 4.35
C ASP A 88 5.40 8.46 3.55
N ASP A 89 5.97 7.85 2.50
CA ASP A 89 6.91 8.55 1.64
C ASP A 89 6.25 9.75 0.97
N LEU A 90 5.03 9.56 0.48
CA LEU A 90 4.29 10.63 -0.17
C LEU A 90 4.00 11.77 0.83
N GLU A 91 3.54 11.42 2.02
CA GLU A 91 3.25 12.41 3.05
C GLU A 91 4.48 13.25 3.36
N ARG A 92 5.62 12.59 3.55
CA ARG A 92 6.86 13.27 3.91
C ARG A 92 7.29 14.27 2.84
N ARG A 93 7.24 13.83 1.57
CA ARG A 93 7.65 14.70 0.47
C ARG A 93 6.68 15.85 0.27
N LEU A 94 5.38 15.61 0.44
CA LEU A 94 4.41 16.69 0.34
C LEU A 94 4.63 17.75 1.42
N ARG A 95 4.96 17.33 2.63
CA ARG A 95 5.21 18.28 3.71
C ARG A 95 6.48 19.08 3.48
N GLN A 96 7.42 18.55 2.70
CA GLN A 96 8.66 19.23 2.36
C GLN A 96 8.53 20.08 1.09
N GLY A 97 7.38 20.04 0.44
CA GLY A 97 7.17 20.78 -0.80
C GLY A 97 7.94 20.22 -1.98
N LEU A 98 8.28 18.93 -1.95
CA LEU A 98 9.06 18.30 -2.99
C LEU A 98 8.15 17.71 -4.07
N PRO A 99 8.68 17.49 -5.29
CA PRO A 99 7.90 16.82 -6.34
C PRO A 99 7.53 15.40 -5.93
N VAL A 100 6.34 14.94 -6.33
CA VAL A 100 5.80 13.67 -5.86
C VAL A 100 5.30 12.76 -6.98
N THR A 101 5.65 13.05 -8.22
CA THR A 101 5.16 12.24 -9.36
C THR A 101 5.50 10.77 -9.18
N ALA A 102 6.75 10.48 -8.81
CA ALA A 102 7.18 9.09 -8.61
C ALA A 102 6.47 8.46 -7.42
N GLU A 103 6.31 9.22 -6.34
CA GLU A 103 5.70 8.70 -5.12
C GLU A 103 4.22 8.38 -5.32
N VAL A 104 3.51 9.21 -6.09
CA VAL A 104 2.12 8.93 -6.42
C VAL A 104 2.01 7.65 -7.26
N ALA A 105 2.93 7.47 -8.21
CA ALA A 105 2.93 6.26 -9.04
C ALA A 105 3.18 5.01 -8.21
N VAL A 106 4.13 5.08 -7.27
CA VAL A 106 4.43 3.95 -6.38
C VAL A 106 3.22 3.62 -5.53
N LEU A 107 2.56 4.66 -4.99
CA LEU A 107 1.36 4.46 -4.18
C LEU A 107 0.25 3.81 -5.00
N ALA A 108 0.03 4.28 -6.23
CA ALA A 108 -1.00 3.71 -7.09
C ALA A 108 -0.75 2.22 -7.34
N GLN A 109 0.50 1.85 -7.56
CA GLN A 109 0.84 0.46 -7.79
C GLN A 109 0.63 -0.38 -6.53
N ALA A 110 1.03 0.14 -5.38
CA ALA A 110 0.85 -0.57 -4.11
C ALA A 110 -0.64 -0.78 -3.82
N ILE A 111 -1.47 0.24 -4.06
CA ILE A 111 -2.91 0.12 -3.85
C ILE A 111 -3.50 -0.92 -4.80
N GLY A 112 -3.07 -0.92 -6.07
CA GLY A 112 -3.56 -1.91 -7.03
C GLY A 112 -3.26 -3.33 -6.58
N SER A 113 -2.04 -3.57 -6.10
CA SER A 113 -1.67 -4.88 -5.59
C SER A 113 -2.48 -5.26 -4.36
N ALA A 114 -2.70 -4.28 -3.45
CA ALA A 114 -3.49 -4.53 -2.25
C ALA A 114 -4.93 -4.87 -2.61
N GLN A 115 -5.51 -4.17 -3.58
CA GLN A 115 -6.88 -4.44 -3.99
C GLN A 115 -7.03 -5.82 -4.60
N ALA A 116 -6.05 -6.26 -5.39
CA ALA A 116 -6.06 -7.61 -5.93
C ALA A 116 -6.00 -8.66 -4.82
N ALA A 117 -5.14 -8.43 -3.82
CA ALA A 117 -5.03 -9.33 -2.69
C ALA A 117 -6.31 -9.35 -1.85
N ILE A 118 -6.95 -8.19 -1.69
CA ILE A 118 -8.22 -8.10 -0.97
C ILE A 118 -9.30 -8.90 -1.70
N ASP A 119 -9.41 -8.72 -3.03
CA ASP A 119 -10.40 -9.47 -3.80
C ASP A 119 -10.20 -10.96 -3.64
N GLU A 120 -8.97 -11.41 -3.71
CA GLU A 120 -8.63 -12.81 -3.55
C GLU A 120 -9.03 -13.31 -2.17
N ARG A 121 -8.72 -12.52 -1.13
CA ARG A 121 -9.06 -12.89 0.24
C ARG A 121 -10.56 -12.93 0.46
N LEU A 122 -11.30 -11.98 -0.11
CA LEU A 122 -12.76 -11.95 0.02
C LEU A 122 -13.41 -13.19 -0.61
N GLN A 123 -12.83 -13.68 -1.69
CA GLN A 123 -13.35 -14.90 -2.32
C GLN A 123 -13.07 -16.12 -1.45
N ALA A 124 -12.04 -16.09 -0.64
CA ALA A 124 -11.68 -17.20 0.25
C ALA A 124 -12.46 -17.17 1.56
N LEU A 125 -13.10 -16.07 1.89
CA LEU A 125 -13.93 -15.97 3.07
C LEU A 125 -15.35 -16.50 2.77
#